data_ccf137a6b6562241faa4e3a0d6e32fe0
#
_entry.id   ccf137a6b6562241faa4e3a0d6e32fe0
#
_cell.length_a   1.000
_cell.length_b   1.000
_cell.length_c   1.000
_cell.angle_alpha   90.00
_cell.angle_beta   90.00
_cell.angle_gamma   90.00
#
_symmetry.space_group_name_H-M   'P 1'
#
loop_
_entity.id
_entity.type
_entity.pdbx_description
1 polymer ?
#
loop_
_entity_poly.entity_id
_entity_poly.type
_entity_poly.pdbx_seq_one_letter_code
_entity_poly.pdbx_strand_id
1 'polypeptide(L)'
;MGLPSRHRRPTPMSQWDPTARLSYWAFHTNRRPAYMRFAYLHLGSDAGAEEAVDAAFDSIMAEWLRMLHMDRLDAYAWTVLKGCIVDHLHRRTPWRRRPEPMDTSAFEAALKEARADRYEVLTDAIRFYSAVSRLVERQRDAVLLRYGLQCTPGEAAAVMGVDEATVSSHLGQAHRRLARLLDTSAES
;
A
#
# COMPACT_ATOMS: atom_id res chain seq x y z
N MET A 1 24.99 5.82 -28.23
CA MET A 1 24.87 7.26 -27.95
C MET A 1 23.36 7.58 -28.03
N GLY A 2 22.62 7.30 -26.94
CA GLY A 2 21.17 7.46 -26.85
C GLY A 2 20.87 8.76 -26.13
N LEU A 3 20.17 9.67 -26.79
CA LEU A 3 19.74 10.95 -26.22
C LEU A 3 18.76 10.71 -25.08
N PRO A 4 18.86 11.45 -23.96
CA PRO A 4 17.91 11.34 -22.86
C PRO A 4 16.52 11.76 -23.34
N SER A 5 15.51 10.93 -23.09
CA SER A 5 14.10 11.22 -23.34
C SER A 5 13.75 12.56 -22.68
N ARG A 6 13.44 13.56 -23.48
CA ARG A 6 12.89 14.83 -23.01
C ARG A 6 11.63 14.51 -22.20
N HIS A 7 11.66 14.77 -20.88
CA HIS A 7 10.47 14.77 -20.04
C HIS A 7 9.46 15.75 -20.66
N ARG A 8 8.51 15.22 -21.42
CA ARG A 8 7.35 16.01 -21.84
C ARG A 8 6.68 16.49 -20.57
N ARG A 9 6.50 17.80 -20.44
CA ARG A 9 5.69 18.36 -19.34
C ARG A 9 4.32 17.67 -19.38
N PRO A 10 3.79 17.23 -18.21
CA PRO A 10 2.49 16.59 -18.17
C PRO A 10 1.44 17.55 -18.75
N THR A 11 0.54 17.01 -19.56
CA THR A 11 -0.58 17.78 -20.11
C THR A 11 -1.51 18.17 -18.97
N PRO A 12 -1.78 19.46 -18.72
CA PRO A 12 -2.65 19.86 -17.63
C PRO A 12 -4.08 19.33 -17.85
N MET A 13 -4.78 18.98 -16.78
CA MET A 13 -6.13 18.39 -16.83
C MET A 13 -7.14 19.25 -17.60
N SER A 14 -6.94 20.58 -17.64
CA SER A 14 -7.78 21.50 -18.41
C SER A 14 -7.76 21.23 -19.93
N GLN A 15 -6.70 20.59 -20.42
CA GLN A 15 -6.52 20.23 -21.84
C GLN A 15 -6.92 18.80 -22.16
N TRP A 16 -7.35 18.02 -21.18
CA TRP A 16 -7.82 16.65 -21.40
C TRP A 16 -9.21 16.67 -22.06
N ASP A 17 -9.47 15.64 -22.85
CA ASP A 17 -10.83 15.41 -23.30
C ASP A 17 -11.77 15.08 -22.11
N PRO A 18 -13.09 15.28 -22.25
CA PRO A 18 -14.05 15.03 -21.18
C PRO A 18 -14.03 13.58 -20.66
N THR A 19 -13.81 12.60 -21.53
CA THR A 19 -13.78 11.18 -21.18
C THR A 19 -12.57 10.86 -20.31
N ALA A 20 -11.40 11.36 -20.66
CA ALA A 20 -10.18 11.19 -19.86
C ALA A 20 -10.32 11.85 -18.47
N ARG A 21 -10.95 13.03 -18.38
CA ARG A 21 -11.23 13.65 -17.08
C ARG A 21 -12.18 12.82 -16.24
N LEU A 22 -13.28 12.38 -16.83
CA LEU A 22 -14.28 11.57 -16.12
C LEU A 22 -13.67 10.26 -15.63
N SER A 23 -12.87 9.57 -16.48
CA SER A 23 -12.20 8.32 -16.11
C SER A 23 -11.20 8.51 -14.96
N TYR A 24 -10.44 9.62 -14.93
CA TYR A 24 -9.56 9.94 -13.81
C TYR A 24 -10.34 10.14 -12.51
N TRP A 25 -11.41 10.94 -12.54
CA TRP A 25 -12.19 11.18 -11.33
C TRP A 25 -12.91 9.93 -10.83
N ALA A 26 -13.38 9.08 -11.72
CA ALA A 26 -13.93 7.77 -11.36
C ALA A 26 -12.86 6.88 -10.70
N PHE A 27 -11.65 6.81 -11.27
CA PHE A 27 -10.54 6.10 -10.68
C PHE A 27 -10.16 6.66 -9.31
N HIS A 28 -9.96 7.98 -9.21
CA HIS A 28 -9.61 8.66 -7.97
C HIS A 28 -10.64 8.36 -6.86
N THR A 29 -11.92 8.59 -7.13
CA THR A 29 -13.01 8.40 -6.15
C THR A 29 -13.08 6.93 -5.68
N ASN A 30 -12.89 6.00 -6.60
CA ASN A 30 -12.97 4.56 -6.30
C ASN A 30 -11.73 4.05 -5.53
N ARG A 31 -10.53 4.54 -5.84
CA ARG A 31 -9.29 4.03 -5.25
C ARG A 31 -8.83 4.77 -4.00
N ARG A 32 -9.14 6.06 -3.86
CA ARG A 32 -8.66 6.88 -2.73
C ARG A 32 -8.97 6.26 -1.36
N PRO A 33 -10.17 5.75 -1.05
CA PRO A 33 -10.46 5.20 0.27
C PRO A 33 -9.57 3.99 0.64
N ALA A 34 -9.33 3.09 -0.32
CA ALA A 34 -8.47 1.93 -0.11
C ALA A 34 -7.00 2.36 0.04
N TYR A 35 -6.54 3.32 -0.76
CA TYR A 35 -5.18 3.86 -0.71
C TYR A 35 -4.90 4.57 0.61
N MET A 36 -5.85 5.37 1.12
CA MET A 36 -5.75 6.04 2.42
C MET A 36 -5.58 5.03 3.55
N ARG A 37 -6.45 4.02 3.61
CA ARG A 37 -6.37 2.98 4.64
C ARG A 37 -5.06 2.19 4.55
N PHE A 38 -4.61 1.85 3.35
CA PHE A 38 -3.35 1.14 3.16
C PHE A 38 -2.15 1.99 3.59
N ALA A 39 -2.12 3.27 3.21
CA ALA A 39 -1.07 4.21 3.62
C ALA A 39 -1.06 4.41 5.15
N TYR A 40 -2.24 4.51 5.77
CA TYR A 40 -2.35 4.61 7.24
C TYR A 40 -1.74 3.41 7.95
N LEU A 41 -1.98 2.19 7.48
CA LEU A 41 -1.37 0.98 8.05
C LEU A 41 0.18 0.99 8.01
N HIS A 42 0.77 1.74 7.07
CA HIS A 42 2.22 1.84 6.92
C HIS A 42 2.82 3.04 7.65
N LEU A 43 2.09 4.14 7.75
CA LEU A 43 2.59 5.42 8.22
C LEU A 43 2.11 5.78 9.64
N GLY A 44 1.02 5.15 10.11
CA GLY A 44 0.47 5.29 11.46
C GLY A 44 -0.06 6.68 11.78
N SER A 45 -0.29 7.53 10.78
CA SER A 45 -0.88 8.86 10.98
C SER A 45 -1.73 9.25 9.78
N ASP A 46 -2.87 9.90 10.04
CA ASP A 46 -3.76 10.40 8.99
C ASP A 46 -3.07 11.42 8.09
N ALA A 47 -2.33 12.36 8.68
CA ALA A 47 -1.59 13.38 7.93
C ALA A 47 -0.52 12.75 7.02
N GLY A 48 0.22 11.74 7.49
CA GLY A 48 1.20 11.05 6.66
C GLY A 48 0.56 10.23 5.55
N ALA A 49 -0.57 9.58 5.83
CA ALA A 49 -1.34 8.85 4.83
C ALA A 49 -1.88 9.81 3.75
N GLU A 50 -2.43 10.95 4.14
CA GLU A 50 -2.95 11.96 3.23
C GLU A 50 -1.84 12.51 2.32
N GLU A 51 -0.71 12.93 2.88
CA GLU A 51 0.43 13.42 2.09
C GLU A 51 0.93 12.38 1.08
N ALA A 52 1.08 11.12 1.48
CA ALA A 52 1.57 10.06 0.60
C ALA A 52 0.56 9.72 -0.51
N VAL A 53 -0.74 9.69 -0.19
CA VAL A 53 -1.80 9.41 -1.14
C VAL A 53 -2.00 10.57 -2.12
N ASP A 54 -1.97 11.81 -1.65
CA ASP A 54 -2.07 12.99 -2.51
C ASP A 54 -0.87 13.04 -3.48
N ALA A 55 0.35 12.80 -3.01
CA ALA A 55 1.53 12.70 -3.86
C ALA A 55 1.41 11.57 -4.91
N ALA A 56 0.78 10.44 -4.53
CA ALA A 56 0.53 9.36 -5.47
C ALA A 56 -0.49 9.76 -6.54
N PHE A 57 -1.59 10.41 -6.17
CA PHE A 57 -2.59 10.88 -7.13
C PHE A 57 -2.07 12.01 -8.02
N ASP A 58 -1.22 12.90 -7.51
CA ASP A 58 -0.55 13.91 -8.33
C ASP A 58 0.34 13.24 -9.40
N SER A 59 1.11 12.22 -9.02
CA SER A 59 1.94 11.45 -9.95
C SER A 59 1.10 10.69 -10.98
N ILE A 60 0.01 10.05 -10.53
CA ILE A 60 -0.96 9.35 -11.39
C ILE A 60 -1.61 10.33 -12.37
N MET A 61 -2.03 11.50 -11.89
CA MET A 61 -2.62 12.53 -12.73
C MET A 61 -1.65 13.00 -13.82
N ALA A 62 -0.39 13.24 -13.47
CA ALA A 62 0.63 13.66 -14.42
C ALA A 62 0.85 12.63 -15.56
N GLU A 63 0.65 11.35 -15.27
CA GLU A 63 0.85 10.24 -16.19
C GLU A 63 -0.46 9.67 -16.77
N TRP A 64 -1.63 10.21 -16.40
CA TRP A 64 -2.94 9.59 -16.65
C TRP A 64 -3.18 9.24 -18.10
N LEU A 65 -2.94 10.20 -19.01
CA LEU A 65 -3.16 9.97 -20.44
C LEU A 65 -2.28 8.82 -20.98
N ARG A 66 -1.09 8.63 -20.45
CA ARG A 66 -0.22 7.49 -20.78
C ARG A 66 -0.75 6.21 -20.14
N MET A 67 -1.21 6.29 -18.90
CA MET A 67 -1.74 5.14 -18.16
C MET A 67 -2.98 4.54 -18.80
N LEU A 68 -3.84 5.35 -19.44
CA LEU A 68 -5.02 4.86 -20.17
C LEU A 68 -4.68 3.89 -21.33
N HIS A 69 -3.43 3.85 -21.78
CA HIS A 69 -2.93 2.93 -22.82
C HIS A 69 -2.17 1.73 -22.25
N MET A 70 -2.15 1.56 -20.91
CA MET A 70 -1.48 0.43 -20.27
C MET A 70 -2.44 -0.73 -20.07
N ASP A 71 -1.99 -1.96 -20.32
CA ASP A 71 -2.76 -3.18 -20.07
C ASP A 71 -3.09 -3.36 -18.57
N ARG A 72 -2.26 -2.80 -17.69
CA ARG A 72 -2.35 -2.99 -16.22
C ARG A 72 -2.23 -1.65 -15.47
N LEU A 73 -3.17 -0.75 -15.75
CA LEU A 73 -3.23 0.59 -15.15
C LEU A 73 -3.24 0.53 -13.61
N ASP A 74 -4.08 -0.33 -13.03
CA ASP A 74 -4.18 -0.47 -11.56
C ASP A 74 -2.88 -0.95 -10.93
N ALA A 75 -2.18 -1.90 -11.55
CA ALA A 75 -0.88 -2.37 -11.06
C ALA A 75 0.18 -1.27 -11.06
N TYR A 76 0.17 -0.42 -12.09
CA TYR A 76 1.05 0.75 -12.16
C TYR A 76 0.72 1.76 -11.05
N ALA A 77 -0.56 2.13 -10.90
CA ALA A 77 -1.02 3.05 -9.86
C ALA A 77 -0.70 2.53 -8.45
N TRP A 78 -0.85 1.23 -8.21
CA TRP A 78 -0.46 0.58 -6.96
C TRP A 78 1.04 0.70 -6.68
N THR A 79 1.86 0.54 -7.70
CA THR A 79 3.32 0.73 -7.57
C THR A 79 3.68 2.18 -7.24
N VAL A 80 3.01 3.15 -7.86
CA VAL A 80 3.18 4.58 -7.57
C VAL A 80 2.84 4.88 -6.10
N LEU A 81 1.69 4.39 -5.61
CA LEU A 81 1.30 4.56 -4.20
C LEU A 81 2.37 4.04 -3.25
N LYS A 82 2.86 2.81 -3.47
CA LYS A 82 3.89 2.23 -2.60
C LYS A 82 5.20 3.02 -2.65
N GLY A 83 5.58 3.52 -3.80
CA GLY A 83 6.73 4.42 -3.94
C GLY A 83 6.57 5.67 -3.07
N CYS A 84 5.42 6.34 -3.12
CA CYS A 84 5.14 7.53 -2.32
C CYS A 84 5.13 7.25 -0.81
N ILE A 85 4.61 6.09 -0.38
CA ILE A 85 4.68 5.66 1.03
C ILE A 85 6.14 5.48 1.47
N VAL A 86 6.95 4.78 0.68
CA VAL A 86 8.38 4.57 0.98
C VAL A 86 9.13 5.90 1.03
N ASP A 87 8.88 6.80 0.08
CA ASP A 87 9.50 8.14 0.05
C ASP A 87 9.10 8.98 1.27
N HIS A 88 7.85 8.87 1.72
CA HIS A 88 7.40 9.54 2.94
C HIS A 88 8.12 8.99 4.17
N LEU A 89 8.26 7.67 4.31
CA LEU A 89 9.01 7.03 5.40
C LEU A 89 10.49 7.48 5.39
N HIS A 90 11.13 7.52 4.23
CA HIS A 90 12.51 7.96 4.11
C HIS A 90 12.71 9.43 4.53
N ARG A 91 11.78 10.31 4.23
CA ARG A 91 11.85 11.73 4.63
C ARG A 91 11.74 11.93 6.14
N ARG A 92 11.01 11.07 6.85
CA ARG A 92 10.79 11.15 8.30
C ARG A 92 11.84 10.42 9.13
N THR A 93 12.60 9.50 8.55
CA THR A 93 13.58 8.69 9.27
C THR A 93 14.99 9.25 9.03
N PRO A 94 15.75 9.66 10.08
CA PRO A 94 17.15 10.03 9.92
C PRO A 94 17.92 8.87 9.28
N TRP A 95 18.76 9.15 8.35
CA TRP A 95 19.52 8.34 7.41
C TRP A 95 20.21 7.06 7.96
N ARG A 96 20.14 6.78 9.24
CA ARG A 96 20.81 5.64 9.91
C ARG A 96 20.00 4.36 10.05
N ARG A 97 18.69 4.36 9.76
CA ARG A 97 17.88 3.14 9.72
C ARG A 97 17.23 3.03 8.36
N ARG A 98 17.56 1.97 7.65
CA ARG A 98 16.79 1.56 6.48
C ARG A 98 15.36 1.30 6.97
N PRO A 99 14.34 2.06 6.55
CA PRO A 99 12.99 1.81 7.01
C PRO A 99 12.62 0.40 6.57
N GLU A 100 12.28 -0.44 7.51
CA GLU A 100 11.54 -1.64 7.16
C GLU A 100 10.22 -1.20 6.51
N PRO A 101 9.74 -1.90 5.47
CA PRO A 101 8.54 -1.47 4.73
C PRO A 101 7.24 -1.48 5.53
N MET A 102 7.29 -1.73 6.83
CA MET A 102 6.20 -1.62 7.78
C MET A 102 6.80 -1.26 9.14
N ASP A 103 6.65 0.00 9.53
CA ASP A 103 7.01 0.45 10.87
C ASP A 103 5.89 0.02 11.83
N THR A 104 6.16 -1.00 12.66
CA THR A 104 5.24 -1.46 13.69
C THR A 104 5.00 -0.42 14.80
N SER A 105 5.85 0.61 14.89
CA SER A 105 5.75 1.65 15.92
C SER A 105 4.45 2.44 15.86
N ALA A 106 3.90 2.66 14.68
CA ALA A 106 2.63 3.33 14.48
C ALA A 106 1.45 2.45 14.92
N PHE A 107 1.55 1.15 14.66
CA PHE A 107 0.58 0.17 15.14
C PHE A 107 0.69 0.01 16.67
N GLU A 108 1.91 -0.01 17.21
CA GLU A 108 2.16 -0.01 18.65
C GLU A 108 1.62 1.24 19.35
N ALA A 109 1.69 2.42 18.69
CA ALA A 109 1.11 3.65 19.22
C ALA A 109 -0.44 3.61 19.20
N ALA A 110 -1.06 3.13 18.12
CA ALA A 110 -2.50 2.95 18.02
C ALA A 110 -3.02 1.91 19.03
N LEU A 111 -2.23 0.87 19.32
CA LEU A 111 -2.55 -0.14 20.33
C LEU A 111 -2.40 0.38 21.76
N LYS A 112 -1.48 1.30 22.05
CA LYS A 112 -1.35 1.96 23.35
C LYS A 112 -2.54 2.87 23.69
N GLU A 113 -3.17 3.44 22.67
CA GLU A 113 -4.41 4.23 22.85
C GLU A 113 -5.65 3.35 23.07
N ALA A 114 -5.66 2.12 22.56
CA ALA A 114 -6.72 1.14 22.80
C ALA A 114 -6.52 0.48 24.18
N ARG A 115 -7.10 1.08 25.19
CA ARG A 115 -7.22 0.69 26.62
C ARG A 115 -6.71 -0.69 27.06
N ALA A 116 -5.95 -0.65 28.15
CA ALA A 116 -5.16 -1.66 28.87
C ALA A 116 -5.84 -3.00 29.30
N ASP A 117 -7.08 -3.28 28.97
CA ASP A 117 -7.79 -4.49 29.45
C ASP A 117 -7.58 -5.77 28.61
N ARG A 118 -6.68 -5.73 27.61
CA ARG A 118 -6.45 -6.87 26.70
C ARG A 118 -4.97 -7.09 26.40
N TYR A 119 -4.17 -7.23 27.42
CA TYR A 119 -2.71 -7.38 27.26
C TYR A 119 -2.32 -8.61 26.39
N GLU A 120 -3.04 -9.73 26.52
CA GLU A 120 -2.79 -10.93 25.71
C GLU A 120 -3.14 -10.71 24.24
N VAL A 121 -4.32 -10.14 23.96
CA VAL A 121 -4.76 -9.83 22.58
C VAL A 121 -3.82 -8.83 21.91
N LEU A 122 -3.26 -7.90 22.68
CA LEU A 122 -2.28 -6.92 22.24
C LEU A 122 -0.96 -7.59 21.84
N THR A 123 -0.47 -8.50 22.67
CA THR A 123 0.78 -9.25 22.43
C THR A 123 0.65 -10.11 21.18
N ASP A 124 -0.47 -10.81 21.00
CA ASP A 124 -0.72 -11.63 19.82
C ASP A 124 -0.85 -10.78 18.54
N ALA A 125 -1.48 -9.61 18.64
CA ALA A 125 -1.54 -8.68 17.52
C ALA A 125 -0.16 -8.17 17.11
N ILE A 126 0.68 -7.77 18.08
CA ILE A 126 2.06 -7.35 17.82
C ILE A 126 2.87 -8.47 17.17
N ARG A 127 2.77 -9.70 17.68
CA ARG A 127 3.44 -10.88 17.11
C ARG A 127 2.98 -11.14 15.68
N PHE A 128 1.67 -11.07 15.43
CA PHE A 128 1.11 -11.26 14.10
C PHE A 128 1.62 -10.20 13.12
N TYR A 129 1.57 -8.91 13.46
CA TYR A 129 2.05 -7.85 12.56
C TYR A 129 3.56 -7.88 12.36
N SER A 130 4.32 -8.25 13.39
CA SER A 130 5.76 -8.51 13.24
C SER A 130 6.03 -9.67 12.27
N ALA A 131 5.25 -10.73 12.31
CA ALA A 131 5.34 -11.83 11.34
C ALA A 131 4.93 -11.37 9.93
N VAL A 132 3.88 -10.55 9.81
CA VAL A 132 3.43 -9.97 8.53
C VAL A 132 4.51 -9.09 7.91
N SER A 133 5.25 -8.30 8.70
CA SER A 133 6.36 -7.46 8.19
C SER A 133 7.48 -8.29 7.54
N ARG A 134 7.65 -9.55 7.95
CA ARG A 134 8.65 -10.49 7.40
C ARG A 134 8.20 -11.24 6.14
N LEU A 135 6.97 -11.03 5.68
CA LEU A 135 6.49 -11.54 4.40
C LEU A 135 7.16 -10.80 3.23
N VAL A 136 7.26 -11.47 2.07
CA VAL A 136 7.61 -10.77 0.84
C VAL A 136 6.49 -9.81 0.44
N GLU A 137 6.86 -8.71 -0.21
CA GLU A 137 5.99 -7.56 -0.46
C GLU A 137 4.59 -7.93 -0.96
N ARG A 138 4.47 -8.74 -2.03
CA ARG A 138 3.17 -9.08 -2.61
C ARG A 138 2.30 -9.96 -1.69
N GLN A 139 2.91 -10.81 -0.87
CA GLN A 139 2.21 -11.60 0.13
C GLN A 139 1.70 -10.70 1.27
N ARG A 140 2.53 -9.76 1.70
CA ARG A 140 2.17 -8.76 2.72
C ARG A 140 1.04 -7.87 2.23
N ASP A 141 1.13 -7.33 1.02
CA ASP A 141 0.08 -6.51 0.40
C ASP A 141 -1.26 -7.26 0.39
N ALA A 142 -1.27 -8.52 -0.07
CA ALA A 142 -2.47 -9.33 -0.09
C ALA A 142 -3.06 -9.58 1.32
N VAL A 143 -2.20 -9.85 2.31
CA VAL A 143 -2.63 -10.04 3.72
C VAL A 143 -3.21 -8.75 4.29
N LEU A 144 -2.56 -7.62 4.09
CA LEU A 144 -3.04 -6.32 4.60
C LEU A 144 -4.36 -5.92 3.94
N LEU A 145 -4.49 -6.07 2.63
CA LEU A 145 -5.76 -5.80 1.92
C LEU A 145 -6.87 -6.72 2.40
N ARG A 146 -6.61 -8.02 2.52
CA ARG A 146 -7.61 -9.01 2.89
C ARG A 146 -8.06 -8.90 4.35
N TYR A 147 -7.11 -8.81 5.29
CA TYR A 147 -7.37 -8.91 6.73
C TYR A 147 -7.31 -7.56 7.44
N GLY A 148 -6.42 -6.68 7.04
CA GLY A 148 -6.33 -5.33 7.59
C GLY A 148 -7.44 -4.39 7.08
N LEU A 149 -7.77 -4.49 5.80
CA LEU A 149 -8.79 -3.64 5.15
C LEU A 149 -10.09 -4.37 4.82
N GLN A 150 -10.17 -5.65 5.14
CA GLN A 150 -11.35 -6.51 4.92
C GLN A 150 -11.83 -6.55 3.45
N CYS A 151 -10.93 -6.33 2.50
CA CYS A 151 -11.24 -6.47 1.09
C CYS A 151 -11.58 -7.91 0.74
N THR A 152 -12.54 -8.12 -0.16
CA THR A 152 -12.71 -9.42 -0.83
C THR A 152 -11.48 -9.73 -1.70
N PRO A 153 -11.21 -10.98 -2.08
CA PRO A 153 -10.11 -11.30 -3.00
C PRO A 153 -10.20 -10.53 -4.33
N GLY A 154 -11.42 -10.34 -4.87
CA GLY A 154 -11.66 -9.57 -6.09
C GLY A 154 -11.34 -8.07 -5.92
N GLU A 155 -11.72 -7.46 -4.79
CA GLU A 155 -11.38 -6.08 -4.47
C GLU A 155 -9.87 -5.90 -4.28
N ALA A 156 -9.21 -6.82 -3.58
CA ALA A 156 -7.76 -6.81 -3.42
C ALA A 156 -7.05 -6.94 -4.78
N ALA A 157 -7.55 -7.84 -5.66
CA ALA A 157 -7.07 -8.02 -7.01
C ALA A 157 -7.19 -6.73 -7.84
N ALA A 158 -8.35 -6.07 -7.76
CA ALA A 158 -8.59 -4.80 -8.44
C ALA A 158 -7.65 -3.67 -7.95
N VAL A 159 -7.39 -3.60 -6.63
CA VAL A 159 -6.46 -2.61 -6.04
C VAL A 159 -5.02 -2.89 -6.45
N MET A 160 -4.58 -4.16 -6.40
CA MET A 160 -3.22 -4.57 -6.76
C MET A 160 -2.99 -4.62 -8.28
N GLY A 161 -4.04 -4.54 -9.08
CA GLY A 161 -3.98 -4.69 -10.53
C GLY A 161 -3.51 -6.08 -10.97
N VAL A 162 -3.97 -7.13 -10.29
CA VAL A 162 -3.67 -8.54 -10.58
C VAL A 162 -4.96 -9.35 -10.70
N ASP A 163 -4.86 -10.61 -11.09
CA ASP A 163 -6.01 -11.53 -11.08
C ASP A 163 -6.32 -12.03 -9.67
N GLU A 164 -7.57 -12.35 -9.41
CA GLU A 164 -8.02 -12.89 -8.11
C GLU A 164 -7.31 -14.21 -7.75
N ALA A 165 -7.05 -15.07 -8.74
CA ALA A 165 -6.26 -16.29 -8.55
C ALA A 165 -4.83 -15.99 -8.06
N THR A 166 -4.24 -14.89 -8.51
CA THR A 166 -2.92 -14.41 -8.07
C THR A 166 -2.97 -13.96 -6.60
N VAL A 167 -4.00 -13.21 -6.21
CA VAL A 167 -4.20 -12.82 -4.79
C VAL A 167 -4.38 -14.05 -3.91
N SER A 168 -5.23 -14.99 -4.33
CA SER A 168 -5.45 -16.25 -3.60
C SER A 168 -4.17 -17.07 -3.44
N SER A 169 -3.33 -17.12 -4.46
CA SER A 169 -2.01 -17.76 -4.40
C SER A 169 -1.09 -17.06 -3.39
N HIS A 170 -1.02 -15.72 -3.42
CA HIS A 170 -0.23 -14.95 -2.46
C HIS A 170 -0.71 -15.15 -1.02
N LEU A 171 -2.03 -15.16 -0.79
CA LEU A 171 -2.60 -15.45 0.53
C LEU A 171 -2.25 -16.86 1.01
N GLY A 172 -2.38 -17.88 0.15
CA GLY A 172 -2.02 -19.26 0.51
C GLY A 172 -0.53 -19.42 0.86
N GLN A 173 0.35 -18.72 0.14
CA GLN A 173 1.79 -18.70 0.45
C GLN A 173 2.07 -17.94 1.74
N ALA A 174 1.39 -16.80 1.96
CA ALA A 174 1.51 -16.00 3.17
C ALA A 174 1.10 -16.80 4.40
N HIS A 175 -0.04 -17.49 4.36
CA HIS A 175 -0.52 -18.33 5.47
C HIS A 175 0.51 -19.40 5.87
N ARG A 176 1.07 -20.12 4.90
CA ARG A 176 2.10 -21.13 5.20
C ARG A 176 3.36 -20.53 5.83
N ARG A 177 3.72 -19.31 5.43
CA ARG A 177 4.89 -18.62 5.97
C ARG A 177 4.60 -18.05 7.35
N LEU A 178 3.42 -17.45 7.56
CA LEU A 178 2.99 -16.93 8.86
C LEU A 178 2.90 -18.04 9.90
N ALA A 179 2.31 -19.20 9.57
CA ALA A 179 2.26 -20.35 10.48
C ALA A 179 3.67 -20.69 10.99
N ARG A 180 4.65 -20.86 10.10
CA ARG A 180 6.04 -21.14 10.49
C ARG A 180 6.68 -20.03 11.35
N LEU A 181 6.40 -18.76 11.05
CA LEU A 181 6.97 -17.64 11.81
C LEU A 181 6.37 -17.52 13.20
N LEU A 182 5.09 -17.84 13.35
CA LEU A 182 4.38 -17.79 14.64
C LEU A 182 4.71 -18.99 15.51
N ASP A 183 4.86 -20.19 14.94
CA ASP A 183 5.28 -21.40 15.66
C ASP A 183 6.69 -21.23 16.25
N THR A 184 7.64 -20.70 15.48
CA THR A 184 9.02 -20.47 15.94
C THR A 184 9.10 -19.40 17.04
N SER A 185 8.12 -18.50 17.11
CA SER A 185 8.09 -17.45 18.15
C SER A 185 7.42 -17.91 19.45
N ALA A 186 6.78 -19.08 19.47
CA ALA A 186 6.18 -19.67 20.67
C ALA A 186 7.20 -20.48 21.50
N GLU A 187 8.35 -20.82 20.91
CA GLU A 187 9.39 -21.65 21.55
C GLU A 187 10.56 -20.81 22.12
N SER A 188 10.51 -19.47 22.04
CA SER A 188 11.56 -18.56 22.54
C SER A 188 11.08 -17.72 23.70
#